data_e404c461835cba415bbdd17727cc5588
#
_entry.id   e404c461835cba415bbdd17727cc5588
#
_cell.length_a   1.000
_cell.length_b   1.000
_cell.length_c   1.000
_cell.angle_alpha   90.00
_cell.angle_beta   90.00
_cell.angle_gamma   90.00
#
_symmetry.space_group_name_H-M   'P 1'
#
loop_
_entity.id
_entity.type
_entity.pdbx_description
1 polymer ?
#
loop_
_entity_poly.entity_id
_entity_poly.type
_entity_poly.pdbx_seq_one_letter_code
_entity_poly.pdbx_strand_id
1 'polypeptide(L)'
;MLAEKYFPKGSPKYVTFASYFQKLDGFISLKPERWFGVLTMVLAGSNVAGHINNRWMYWDWSTLSFFLVVVLFLALWWDRFTNKSSIFPEKVNSFKSALYILVSGSSLYFLGIIPYGFDLLLFQYGLPYIIFFLIGYMVWSISIETQDKYVPPKNEIAPTLGVIIVLTILSSFLGYMNDDPMISTIAAVYTPFPIVALIFPSAIRHIQRCQMYVVFIPAMFLSVRFPWFLIVVVLLFWLLRYFHYFRNGEVKPSFKVVLPDEIKR
;
A
#
# COMPACT_ATOMS: atom_id res chain seq x y z
N MET A 1 -11.02 -21.66 0.92
CA MET A 1 -9.57 -21.42 0.65
C MET A 1 -8.86 -22.77 0.59
N LEU A 2 -7.76 -22.90 -0.18
CA LEU A 2 -7.01 -24.18 -0.22
C LEU A 2 -6.54 -24.60 1.18
N ALA A 3 -6.12 -23.64 2.01
CA ALA A 3 -5.71 -23.93 3.38
C ALA A 3 -6.81 -24.60 4.22
N GLU A 4 -8.05 -24.18 4.11
CA GLU A 4 -9.17 -24.80 4.85
C GLU A 4 -9.41 -26.24 4.41
N LYS A 5 -9.23 -26.50 3.11
CA LYS A 5 -9.40 -27.83 2.54
C LYS A 5 -8.31 -28.82 3.00
N TYR A 6 -7.05 -28.37 2.99
CA TYR A 6 -5.90 -29.24 3.28
C TYR A 6 -5.46 -29.23 4.75
N PHE A 7 -5.81 -28.18 5.48
CA PHE A 7 -5.49 -27.96 6.88
C PHE A 7 -6.74 -27.51 7.64
N PRO A 8 -7.75 -28.37 7.79
CA PRO A 8 -8.96 -28.02 8.54
C PRO A 8 -8.59 -27.66 9.97
N LYS A 9 -9.29 -26.67 10.54
CA LYS A 9 -9.06 -26.24 11.94
C LYS A 9 -9.17 -27.43 12.89
N GLY A 10 -8.23 -27.51 13.83
CA GLY A 10 -8.16 -28.60 14.81
C GLY A 10 -7.51 -29.88 14.30
N SER A 11 -7.15 -29.98 13.01
CA SER A 11 -6.39 -31.14 12.53
C SER A 11 -4.95 -31.14 13.06
N PRO A 12 -4.30 -32.31 13.19
CA PRO A 12 -2.90 -32.40 13.61
C PRO A 12 -1.97 -31.54 12.72
N LYS A 13 -2.23 -31.52 11.42
CA LYS A 13 -1.50 -30.69 10.46
C LYS A 13 -1.70 -29.19 10.74
N TYR A 14 -2.93 -28.77 11.05
CA TYR A 14 -3.19 -27.37 11.41
C TYR A 14 -2.39 -26.94 12.63
N VAL A 15 -2.38 -27.77 13.70
CA VAL A 15 -1.66 -27.47 14.95
C VAL A 15 -0.14 -27.35 14.70
N THR A 16 0.42 -28.27 13.90
CA THR A 16 1.84 -28.23 13.54
C THR A 16 2.18 -26.94 12.78
N PHE A 17 1.38 -26.58 11.76
CA PHE A 17 1.63 -25.34 11.01
C PHE A 17 1.40 -24.10 11.88
N ALA A 18 0.41 -24.08 12.76
CA ALA A 18 0.19 -22.98 13.69
C ALA A 18 1.41 -22.73 14.57
N SER A 19 2.12 -23.76 15.02
CA SER A 19 3.36 -23.61 15.79
C SER A 19 4.50 -23.02 14.96
N TYR A 20 4.61 -23.34 13.68
CA TYR A 20 5.58 -22.70 12.79
C TYR A 20 5.25 -21.23 12.57
N PHE A 21 4.01 -20.89 12.32
CA PHE A 21 3.57 -19.51 12.13
C PHE A 21 3.68 -18.66 13.41
N GLN A 22 3.65 -19.27 14.58
CA GLN A 22 3.92 -18.59 15.85
C GLN A 22 5.32 -17.96 15.88
N LYS A 23 6.32 -18.58 15.26
CA LYS A 23 7.66 -18.02 15.17
C LYS A 23 7.72 -16.72 14.35
N LEU A 24 6.73 -16.48 13.52
CA LEU A 24 6.62 -15.28 12.70
C LEU A 24 5.89 -14.12 13.40
N ASP A 25 5.37 -14.34 14.63
CA ASP A 25 4.63 -13.30 15.36
C ASP A 25 5.45 -12.00 15.50
N GLY A 26 6.76 -12.12 15.77
CA GLY A 26 7.66 -10.97 15.86
C GLY A 26 7.84 -10.22 14.54
N PHE A 27 7.88 -10.93 13.42
CA PHE A 27 7.95 -10.30 12.10
C PHE A 27 6.63 -9.62 11.71
N ILE A 28 5.52 -10.29 11.96
CA ILE A 28 4.19 -9.75 11.60
C ILE A 28 3.80 -8.57 12.50
N SER A 29 4.30 -8.53 13.74
CA SER A 29 4.08 -7.38 14.64
C SER A 29 4.71 -6.08 14.09
N LEU A 30 5.69 -6.17 13.20
CA LEU A 30 6.29 -5.04 12.49
C LEU A 30 5.40 -4.48 11.37
N LYS A 31 4.21 -5.09 11.14
CA LYS A 31 3.24 -4.69 10.11
C LYS A 31 3.89 -4.57 8.72
N PRO A 32 4.44 -5.68 8.19
CA PRO A 32 5.23 -5.65 6.94
C PRO A 32 4.44 -5.10 5.74
N GLU A 33 3.11 -5.14 5.78
CA GLU A 33 2.25 -4.53 4.77
C GLU A 33 2.43 -3.01 4.65
N ARG A 34 2.86 -2.33 5.71
CA ARG A 34 3.13 -0.88 5.68
C ARG A 34 4.38 -0.54 4.89
N TRP A 35 5.32 -1.48 4.80
CA TRP A 35 6.57 -1.31 4.06
C TRP A 35 6.38 -1.31 2.55
N PHE A 36 5.21 -1.77 2.07
CA PHE A 36 4.85 -1.63 0.66
C PHE A 36 4.85 -0.20 0.19
N GLY A 37 4.24 0.70 0.95
CA GLY A 37 4.23 2.12 0.63
C GLY A 37 5.65 2.69 0.51
N VAL A 38 6.53 2.32 1.44
CA VAL A 38 7.95 2.71 1.43
C VAL A 38 8.63 2.22 0.17
N LEU A 39 8.56 0.91 -0.11
CA LEU A 39 9.17 0.32 -1.30
C LEU A 39 8.59 0.92 -2.59
N THR A 40 7.29 1.14 -2.64
CA THR A 40 6.61 1.74 -3.78
C THR A 40 7.13 3.15 -4.07
N MET A 41 7.35 3.98 -3.03
CA MET A 41 7.88 5.33 -3.22
C MET A 41 9.33 5.35 -3.67
N VAL A 42 10.18 4.49 -3.12
CA VAL A 42 11.58 4.35 -3.58
C VAL A 42 11.61 3.90 -5.04
N LEU A 43 10.79 2.91 -5.41
CA LEU A 43 10.69 2.44 -6.80
C LEU A 43 10.10 3.50 -7.75
N ALA A 44 9.19 4.35 -7.27
CA ALA A 44 8.67 5.46 -8.05
C ALA A 44 9.78 6.46 -8.41
N GLY A 45 10.65 6.81 -7.45
CA GLY A 45 11.83 7.64 -7.72
C GLY A 45 12.75 7.04 -8.77
N SER A 46 13.06 5.77 -8.64
CA SER A 46 13.87 5.03 -9.63
C SER A 46 13.21 4.95 -11.00
N ASN A 47 11.88 4.76 -11.05
CA ASN A 47 11.14 4.74 -12.30
C ASN A 47 11.20 6.08 -13.03
N VAL A 48 10.99 7.18 -12.31
CA VAL A 48 11.03 8.53 -12.89
C VAL A 48 12.44 8.87 -13.38
N ALA A 49 13.46 8.63 -12.56
CA ALA A 49 14.85 8.87 -12.94
C ALA A 49 15.27 8.01 -14.16
N GLY A 50 14.84 6.76 -14.19
CA GLY A 50 15.08 5.86 -15.34
C GLY A 50 14.37 6.31 -16.60
N HIS A 51 13.14 6.82 -16.48
CA HIS A 51 12.37 7.35 -17.62
C HIS A 51 13.06 8.59 -18.24
N ILE A 52 13.39 9.57 -17.43
CA ILE A 52 13.98 10.84 -17.89
C ILE A 52 15.37 10.60 -18.50
N ASN A 53 16.16 9.73 -17.89
CA ASN A 53 17.53 9.45 -18.36
C ASN A 53 17.58 8.36 -19.45
N ASN A 54 16.45 7.87 -19.98
CA ASN A 54 16.38 6.73 -20.91
C ASN A 54 17.16 5.49 -20.44
N ARG A 55 17.29 5.32 -19.14
CA ARG A 55 17.99 4.20 -18.51
C ARG A 55 16.99 3.26 -17.86
N TRP A 56 16.47 2.33 -18.63
CA TRP A 56 15.59 1.30 -18.12
C TRP A 56 16.39 0.14 -17.54
N MET A 57 16.44 0.06 -16.20
CA MET A 57 17.14 -1.00 -15.50
C MET A 57 16.13 -2.01 -14.92
N TYR A 58 15.48 -2.75 -15.77
CA TYR A 58 14.49 -3.77 -15.34
C TYR A 58 15.05 -4.80 -14.35
N TRP A 59 16.34 -5.09 -14.45
CA TRP A 59 17.02 -6.15 -13.72
C TRP A 59 18.33 -5.71 -13.11
N ASP A 60 18.56 -4.43 -12.93
CA ASP A 60 19.73 -3.97 -12.18
C ASP A 60 19.54 -4.24 -10.69
N TRP A 61 19.96 -5.42 -10.28
CA TRP A 61 19.91 -5.88 -8.91
C TRP A 61 21.00 -5.29 -8.04
N SER A 62 22.06 -4.75 -8.63
CA SER A 62 23.26 -4.41 -7.89
C SER A 62 23.09 -3.16 -7.02
N THR A 63 22.68 -2.07 -7.62
CA THR A 63 22.62 -0.77 -6.91
C THR A 63 21.26 -0.55 -6.25
N LEU A 64 20.17 -0.70 -7.01
CA LEU A 64 18.83 -0.44 -6.52
C LEU A 64 18.41 -1.46 -5.45
N SER A 65 18.70 -2.74 -5.66
CA SER A 65 18.37 -3.79 -4.68
C SER A 65 19.13 -3.61 -3.38
N PHE A 66 20.39 -3.20 -3.46
CA PHE A 66 21.17 -2.89 -2.26
C PHE A 66 20.55 -1.73 -1.47
N PHE A 67 20.17 -0.64 -2.14
CA PHE A 67 19.49 0.47 -1.49
C PHE A 67 18.15 0.07 -0.89
N LEU A 68 17.35 -0.73 -1.58
CA LEU A 68 16.09 -1.22 -1.05
C LEU A 68 16.28 -2.09 0.19
N VAL A 69 17.28 -2.97 0.19
CA VAL A 69 17.61 -3.80 1.34
C VAL A 69 18.09 -2.95 2.52
N VAL A 70 18.95 -1.95 2.27
CA VAL A 70 19.43 -1.03 3.31
C VAL A 70 18.27 -0.23 3.90
N VAL A 71 17.41 0.34 3.06
CA VAL A 71 16.22 1.09 3.51
C VAL A 71 15.29 0.21 4.32
N LEU A 72 15.02 -1.01 3.85
CA LEU A 72 14.19 -1.96 4.57
C LEU A 72 14.81 -2.34 5.93
N PHE A 73 16.12 -2.61 5.95
CA PHE A 73 16.83 -2.94 7.17
C PHE A 73 16.84 -1.80 8.18
N LEU A 74 17.13 -0.57 7.73
CA LEU A 74 17.10 0.62 8.59
C LEU A 74 15.69 0.86 9.14
N ALA A 75 14.69 0.65 8.34
CA ALA A 75 13.31 0.79 8.71
C ALA A 75 12.87 -0.24 9.76
N LEU A 76 13.21 -1.51 9.55
CA LEU A 76 12.97 -2.58 10.54
C LEU A 76 13.75 -2.35 11.83
N TRP A 77 15.01 -1.89 11.71
CA TRP A 77 15.84 -1.54 12.85
C TRP A 77 15.25 -0.38 13.65
N TRP A 78 14.81 0.68 12.99
CA TRP A 78 14.15 1.83 13.61
C TRP A 78 12.90 1.41 14.38
N ASP A 79 12.03 0.62 13.76
CA ASP A 79 10.79 0.14 14.37
C ASP A 79 11.07 -0.73 15.61
N ARG A 80 12.15 -1.52 15.58
CA ARG A 80 12.57 -2.36 16.69
C ARG A 80 13.13 -1.56 17.87
N PHE A 81 13.94 -0.54 17.59
CA PHE A 81 14.65 0.21 18.65
C PHE A 81 13.81 1.30 19.27
N THR A 82 12.88 1.90 18.54
CA THR A 82 12.12 3.01 19.08
C THR A 82 10.95 2.59 19.94
N ASN A 83 10.49 1.34 19.87
CA ASN A 83 9.28 0.82 20.53
C ASN A 83 8.09 1.80 20.44
N LYS A 84 8.24 2.83 19.63
CA LYS A 84 7.25 3.87 19.38
C LYS A 84 6.48 3.47 18.13
N SER A 85 5.22 3.80 18.14
CA SER A 85 4.32 3.72 16.98
C SER A 85 5.07 3.99 15.67
N SER A 86 4.73 3.23 14.64
CA SER A 86 5.31 3.26 13.29
C SER A 86 5.86 4.64 12.89
N ILE A 87 6.96 4.65 12.13
CA ILE A 87 7.56 5.85 11.52
C ILE A 87 6.50 6.75 10.85
N PHE A 88 5.41 6.16 10.41
CA PHE A 88 4.31 6.88 9.78
C PHE A 88 3.10 6.95 10.72
N PRO A 89 2.37 8.08 10.76
CA PRO A 89 1.15 8.20 11.54
C PRO A 89 0.13 7.13 11.11
N GLU A 90 -0.58 6.57 12.06
CA GLU A 90 -1.62 5.57 11.76
C GLU A 90 -2.79 6.17 10.98
N LYS A 91 -3.07 7.44 11.23
CA LYS A 91 -4.16 8.19 10.60
C LYS A 91 -3.73 9.58 10.19
N VAL A 92 -4.20 10.02 9.04
CA VAL A 92 -4.07 11.41 8.58
C VAL A 92 -5.32 12.17 9.03
N ASN A 93 -5.25 12.74 10.21
CA ASN A 93 -6.36 13.47 10.84
C ASN A 93 -6.06 14.95 11.08
N SER A 94 -4.91 15.43 10.64
CA SER A 94 -4.49 16.81 10.79
C SER A 94 -3.57 17.24 9.64
N PHE A 95 -3.48 18.55 9.41
CA PHE A 95 -2.53 19.11 8.44
C PHE A 95 -1.08 18.69 8.77
N LYS A 96 -0.75 18.63 10.05
CA LYS A 96 0.57 18.19 10.52
C LYS A 96 0.90 16.76 10.07
N SER A 97 -0.06 15.83 10.22
CA SER A 97 0.14 14.43 9.79
C SER A 97 0.22 14.32 8.27
N ALA A 98 -0.56 15.10 7.53
CA ALA A 98 -0.48 15.16 6.07
C ALA A 98 0.88 15.69 5.61
N LEU A 99 1.36 16.79 6.21
CA LEU A 99 2.69 17.35 5.90
C LEU A 99 3.81 16.35 6.21
N TYR A 100 3.71 15.64 7.32
CA TYR A 100 4.68 14.59 7.66
C TYR A 100 4.73 13.48 6.60
N ILE A 101 3.57 13.03 6.10
CA ILE A 101 3.51 12.03 5.03
C ILE A 101 4.10 12.58 3.73
N LEU A 102 3.82 13.83 3.37
CA LEU A 102 4.40 14.46 2.18
C LEU A 102 5.92 14.56 2.27
N VAL A 103 6.46 15.00 3.40
CA VAL A 103 7.92 15.10 3.61
C VAL A 103 8.56 13.71 3.58
N SER A 104 7.97 12.74 4.26
CA SER A 104 8.46 11.36 4.27
C SER A 104 8.39 10.73 2.88
N GLY A 105 7.29 10.92 2.15
CA GLY A 105 7.12 10.45 0.78
C GLY A 105 8.16 11.07 -0.16
N SER A 106 8.41 12.38 -0.03
CA SER A 106 9.47 13.07 -0.78
C SER A 106 10.85 12.50 -0.48
N SER A 107 11.16 12.27 0.79
CA SER A 107 12.46 11.69 1.19
C SER A 107 12.66 10.29 0.61
N LEU A 108 11.63 9.44 0.66
CA LEU A 108 11.67 8.10 0.07
C LEU A 108 11.80 8.13 -1.45
N TYR A 109 11.08 9.04 -2.09
CA TYR A 109 11.18 9.25 -3.53
C TYR A 109 12.62 9.66 -3.93
N PHE A 110 13.23 10.59 -3.21
CA PHE A 110 14.62 10.99 -3.45
C PHE A 110 15.63 9.85 -3.20
N LEU A 111 15.39 9.00 -2.20
CA LEU A 111 16.22 7.81 -1.99
C LEU A 111 16.24 6.91 -3.24
N GLY A 112 15.12 6.80 -3.93
CA GLY A 112 15.03 6.05 -5.18
C GLY A 112 15.78 6.70 -6.35
N ILE A 113 16.01 8.00 -6.31
CA ILE A 113 16.74 8.76 -7.35
C ILE A 113 18.26 8.68 -7.18
N ILE A 114 18.75 8.56 -5.95
CA ILE A 114 20.19 8.63 -5.63
C ILE A 114 21.07 7.79 -6.58
N PRO A 115 20.71 6.52 -6.93
CA PRO A 115 21.52 5.70 -7.83
C PRO A 115 21.71 6.28 -9.24
N TYR A 116 20.84 7.20 -9.64
CA TYR A 116 20.83 7.82 -10.98
C TYR A 116 21.44 9.23 -11.00
N GLY A 117 21.84 9.73 -9.85
CA GLY A 117 22.29 11.10 -9.66
C GLY A 117 21.16 12.00 -9.14
N PHE A 118 21.49 12.83 -8.15
CA PHE A 118 20.53 13.74 -7.55
C PHE A 118 20.30 14.96 -8.45
N ASP A 119 19.06 15.15 -8.87
CA ASP A 119 18.61 16.35 -9.57
C ASP A 119 17.32 16.86 -8.93
N LEU A 120 17.33 18.13 -8.54
CA LEU A 120 16.16 18.77 -7.92
C LEU A 120 14.99 18.91 -8.91
N LEU A 121 15.26 19.01 -10.21
CA LEU A 121 14.22 19.04 -11.26
C LEU A 121 13.36 17.77 -11.22
N LEU A 122 13.92 16.64 -10.80
CA LEU A 122 13.19 15.38 -10.64
C LEU A 122 12.08 15.47 -9.57
N PHE A 123 12.12 16.45 -8.67
CA PHE A 123 11.05 16.67 -7.70
C PHE A 123 9.72 17.01 -8.37
N GLN A 124 9.76 17.85 -9.41
CA GLN A 124 8.56 18.20 -10.16
C GLN A 124 7.88 16.95 -10.73
N TYR A 125 8.65 16.03 -11.29
CA TYR A 125 8.15 14.76 -11.84
C TYR A 125 7.69 13.81 -10.74
N GLY A 126 8.24 13.91 -9.54
CA GLY A 126 7.86 13.11 -8.38
C GLY A 126 6.58 13.55 -7.69
N LEU A 127 6.18 14.80 -7.88
CA LEU A 127 5.05 15.39 -7.17
C LEU A 127 3.75 14.59 -7.30
N PRO A 128 3.33 14.08 -8.48
CA PRO A 128 2.13 13.25 -8.59
C PRO A 128 2.23 11.93 -7.80
N TYR A 129 3.40 11.32 -7.71
CA TYR A 129 3.61 10.11 -6.90
C TYR A 129 3.52 10.41 -5.40
N ILE A 130 4.11 11.53 -4.97
CA ILE A 130 4.09 11.99 -3.57
C ILE A 130 2.64 12.30 -3.14
N ILE A 131 1.86 12.95 -4.00
CA ILE A 131 0.44 13.19 -3.77
C ILE A 131 -0.32 11.86 -3.69
N PHE A 132 -0.05 10.91 -4.58
CA PHE A 132 -0.71 9.61 -4.57
C PHE A 132 -0.35 8.79 -3.32
N PHE A 133 0.86 8.92 -2.82
CA PHE A 133 1.28 8.33 -1.54
C PHE A 133 0.46 8.89 -0.36
N LEU A 134 0.26 10.20 -0.30
CA LEU A 134 -0.63 10.82 0.70
C LEU A 134 -2.06 10.28 0.59
N ILE A 135 -2.59 10.13 -0.63
CA ILE A 135 -3.92 9.54 -0.86
C ILE A 135 -4.01 8.15 -0.23
N GLY A 136 -2.98 7.33 -0.39
CA GLY A 136 -2.91 6.01 0.25
C GLY A 136 -3.12 6.07 1.75
N TYR A 137 -2.40 6.95 2.44
CA TYR A 137 -2.54 7.13 3.89
C TYR A 137 -3.91 7.70 4.29
N MET A 138 -4.45 8.65 3.52
CA MET A 138 -5.78 9.19 3.78
C MET A 138 -6.86 8.12 3.68
N VAL A 139 -6.81 7.28 2.66
CA VAL A 139 -7.76 6.17 2.47
C VAL A 139 -7.68 5.16 3.62
N TRP A 140 -6.47 4.79 4.04
CA TRP A 140 -6.28 3.88 5.17
C TRP A 140 -6.61 4.51 6.53
N SER A 141 -6.73 5.83 6.61
CA SER A 141 -7.20 6.54 7.79
C SER A 141 -8.71 6.38 8.03
N ILE A 142 -9.47 6.00 7.00
CA ILE A 142 -10.90 5.71 7.14
C ILE A 142 -11.06 4.40 7.89
N SER A 143 -11.49 4.50 9.15
CA SER A 143 -11.67 3.32 10.00
C SER A 143 -12.93 2.56 9.59
N ILE A 144 -12.78 1.27 9.30
CA ILE A 144 -13.89 0.35 9.03
C ILE A 144 -13.72 -0.90 9.89
N GLU A 145 -14.79 -1.31 10.55
CA GLU A 145 -14.81 -2.57 11.30
C GLU A 145 -15.60 -3.62 10.53
N THR A 146 -14.87 -4.65 10.11
CA THR A 146 -15.45 -5.67 9.26
C THR A 146 -16.32 -6.65 10.04
N GLN A 147 -16.01 -6.88 11.34
CA GLN A 147 -16.77 -7.80 12.18
C GLN A 147 -18.14 -7.23 12.52
N ASP A 148 -18.19 -5.96 12.93
CA ASP A 148 -19.42 -5.28 13.33
C ASP A 148 -20.10 -4.54 12.18
N LYS A 149 -19.58 -4.68 10.94
CA LYS A 149 -20.06 -3.97 9.75
C LYS A 149 -20.15 -2.44 9.94
N TYR A 150 -19.30 -1.90 10.83
CA TYR A 150 -19.31 -0.48 11.12
C TYR A 150 -18.64 0.29 9.97
N VAL A 151 -19.35 1.28 9.49
CA VAL A 151 -18.85 2.32 8.59
C VAL A 151 -19.14 3.66 9.25
N PRO A 152 -18.15 4.56 9.33
CA PRO A 152 -18.41 5.90 9.84
C PRO A 152 -19.54 6.58 9.07
N PRO A 153 -20.33 7.45 9.73
CA PRO A 153 -21.43 8.16 9.08
C PRO A 153 -20.91 8.98 7.89
N LYS A 154 -21.77 9.18 6.90
CA LYS A 154 -21.43 9.88 5.66
C LYS A 154 -20.77 11.24 5.91
N ASN A 155 -21.25 11.98 6.91
CA ASN A 155 -20.75 13.32 7.23
C ASN A 155 -19.26 13.32 7.65
N GLU A 156 -18.77 12.22 8.19
CA GLU A 156 -17.38 12.09 8.62
C GLU A 156 -16.45 11.67 7.48
N ILE A 157 -16.93 10.79 6.59
CA ILE A 157 -16.08 10.24 5.52
C ILE A 157 -16.15 11.04 4.21
N ALA A 158 -17.26 11.72 3.94
CA ALA A 158 -17.45 12.44 2.69
C ALA A 158 -16.41 13.55 2.45
N PRO A 159 -16.03 14.37 3.43
CA PRO A 159 -14.97 15.37 3.23
C PRO A 159 -13.64 14.72 2.86
N THR A 160 -13.26 13.64 3.56
CA THR A 160 -12.02 12.90 3.27
C THR A 160 -12.03 12.29 1.87
N LEU A 161 -13.16 11.65 1.47
CA LEU A 161 -13.30 11.10 0.13
C LEU A 161 -13.28 12.20 -0.94
N GLY A 162 -13.91 13.37 -0.67
CA GLY A 162 -13.87 14.51 -1.56
C GLY A 162 -12.44 15.01 -1.81
N VAL A 163 -11.64 15.16 -0.75
CA VAL A 163 -10.23 15.53 -0.87
C VAL A 163 -9.45 14.46 -1.64
N ILE A 164 -9.66 13.18 -1.36
CA ILE A 164 -9.02 12.07 -2.08
C ILE A 164 -9.33 12.14 -3.58
N ILE A 165 -10.59 12.41 -3.97
CA ILE A 165 -10.99 12.53 -5.37
C ILE A 165 -10.25 13.70 -6.05
N VAL A 166 -10.21 14.86 -5.40
CA VAL A 166 -9.51 16.04 -5.94
C VAL A 166 -8.02 15.74 -6.09
N LEU A 167 -7.39 15.14 -5.09
CA LEU A 167 -5.96 14.81 -5.14
C LEU A 167 -5.65 13.73 -6.18
N THR A 168 -6.53 12.75 -6.40
CA THR A 168 -6.34 11.76 -7.46
C THR A 168 -6.43 12.37 -8.85
N ILE A 169 -7.40 13.24 -9.09
CA ILE A 169 -7.52 13.98 -10.35
C ILE A 169 -6.28 14.85 -10.57
N LEU A 170 -5.84 15.57 -9.53
CA LEU A 170 -4.62 16.39 -9.60
C LEU A 170 -3.38 15.54 -9.90
N SER A 171 -3.22 14.39 -9.23
CA SER A 171 -2.12 13.47 -9.47
C SER A 171 -2.12 12.95 -10.92
N SER A 172 -3.29 12.58 -11.45
CA SER A 172 -3.44 12.14 -12.84
C SER A 172 -3.09 13.26 -13.82
N PHE A 173 -3.59 14.48 -13.58
CA PHE A 173 -3.33 15.64 -14.42
C PHE A 173 -1.84 16.04 -14.43
N LEU A 174 -1.20 16.09 -13.26
CA LEU A 174 0.23 16.37 -13.16
C LEU A 174 1.08 15.31 -13.84
N GLY A 175 0.70 14.03 -13.71
CA GLY A 175 1.34 12.94 -14.43
C GLY A 175 1.25 13.13 -15.94
N TYR A 176 0.08 13.50 -16.44
CA TYR A 176 -0.13 13.79 -17.86
C TYR A 176 0.72 14.98 -18.33
N MET A 177 0.76 16.08 -17.57
CA MET A 177 1.55 17.27 -17.89
C MET A 177 3.06 17.00 -17.91
N ASN A 178 3.50 16.05 -17.11
CA ASN A 178 4.91 15.63 -17.03
C ASN A 178 5.27 14.51 -18.04
N ASP A 179 4.36 14.16 -18.94
CA ASP A 179 4.53 13.04 -19.90
C ASP A 179 4.89 11.71 -19.17
N ASP A 180 4.32 11.51 -17.99
CA ASP A 180 4.46 10.27 -17.22
C ASP A 180 3.15 9.45 -17.28
N PRO A 181 3.05 8.52 -18.26
CA PRO A 181 1.85 7.73 -18.45
C PRO A 181 1.59 6.76 -17.29
N MET A 182 2.62 6.42 -16.50
CA MET A 182 2.44 5.47 -15.39
C MET A 182 1.59 6.08 -14.30
N ILE A 183 2.01 7.19 -13.70
CA ILE A 183 1.26 7.79 -12.59
C ILE A 183 -0.05 8.40 -13.06
N SER A 184 -0.08 8.96 -14.26
CA SER A 184 -1.31 9.47 -14.87
C SER A 184 -2.37 8.37 -14.94
N THR A 185 -2.02 7.19 -15.44
CA THR A 185 -2.93 6.03 -15.56
C THR A 185 -3.28 5.46 -14.18
N ILE A 186 -2.30 5.30 -13.28
CA ILE A 186 -2.54 4.81 -11.91
C ILE A 186 -3.63 5.65 -11.22
N ALA A 187 -3.46 6.97 -11.25
CA ALA A 187 -4.38 7.88 -10.59
C ALA A 187 -5.75 7.91 -11.30
N ALA A 188 -5.78 7.93 -12.63
CA ALA A 188 -7.02 7.88 -13.42
C ALA A 188 -7.82 6.61 -13.14
N VAL A 189 -7.19 5.44 -13.17
CA VAL A 189 -7.83 4.14 -12.90
C VAL A 189 -8.31 4.04 -11.45
N TYR A 190 -7.60 4.66 -10.52
CA TYR A 190 -8.00 4.67 -9.11
C TYR A 190 -9.18 5.60 -8.81
N THR A 191 -9.30 6.73 -9.51
CA THR A 191 -10.32 7.78 -9.26
C THR A 191 -11.77 7.26 -9.12
N PRO A 192 -12.27 6.30 -9.93
CA PRO A 192 -13.62 5.77 -9.80
C PRO A 192 -13.94 5.16 -8.43
N PHE A 193 -12.96 4.58 -7.74
CA PHE A 193 -13.21 3.88 -6.48
C PHE A 193 -13.67 4.83 -5.35
N PRO A 194 -12.97 5.94 -5.04
CA PRO A 194 -13.44 6.89 -4.05
C PRO A 194 -14.73 7.61 -4.47
N ILE A 195 -14.97 7.81 -5.78
CA ILE A 195 -16.25 8.35 -6.28
C ILE A 195 -17.38 7.41 -5.92
N VAL A 196 -17.26 6.12 -6.22
CA VAL A 196 -18.28 5.12 -5.89
C VAL A 196 -18.49 5.01 -4.38
N ALA A 197 -17.42 5.08 -3.58
CA ALA A 197 -17.52 5.09 -2.13
C ALA A 197 -18.24 6.33 -1.59
N LEU A 198 -18.06 7.49 -2.22
CA LEU A 198 -18.76 8.73 -1.86
C LEU A 198 -20.26 8.67 -2.21
N ILE A 199 -20.62 8.05 -3.34
CA ILE A 199 -22.02 7.87 -3.77
C ILE A 199 -22.74 6.88 -2.87
N PHE A 200 -22.07 5.78 -2.49
CA PHE A 200 -22.62 4.68 -1.68
C PHE A 200 -21.87 4.50 -0.35
N PRO A 201 -21.88 5.51 0.54
CA PRO A 201 -21.02 5.52 1.74
C PRO A 201 -21.39 4.44 2.76
N SER A 202 -22.63 3.97 2.78
CA SER A 202 -23.09 2.90 3.66
C SER A 202 -22.57 1.51 3.27
N ALA A 203 -22.07 1.38 2.04
CA ALA A 203 -21.59 0.10 1.55
C ALA A 203 -20.08 -0.08 1.85
N ILE A 204 -19.78 -0.69 3.00
CA ILE A 204 -18.41 -0.98 3.48
C ILE A 204 -17.48 -1.53 2.38
N ARG A 205 -18.01 -2.34 1.47
CA ARG A 205 -17.28 -2.93 0.35
C ARG A 205 -16.61 -1.90 -0.57
N HIS A 206 -17.19 -0.71 -0.71
CA HIS A 206 -16.62 0.31 -1.59
C HIS A 206 -15.42 0.98 -0.94
N ILE A 207 -15.47 1.23 0.38
CA ILE A 207 -14.33 1.76 1.14
C ILE A 207 -13.20 0.71 1.19
N GLN A 208 -13.54 -0.56 1.41
CA GLN A 208 -12.56 -1.66 1.34
C GLN A 208 -11.86 -1.74 -0.02
N ARG A 209 -12.61 -1.54 -1.11
CA ARG A 209 -12.02 -1.46 -2.45
C ARG A 209 -11.09 -0.27 -2.60
N CYS A 210 -11.45 0.90 -2.09
CA CYS A 210 -10.53 2.04 -2.08
C CYS A 210 -9.22 1.70 -1.37
N GLN A 211 -9.29 1.12 -0.17
CA GLN A 211 -8.12 0.72 0.62
C GLN A 211 -7.26 -0.32 -0.09
N MET A 212 -7.88 -1.26 -0.76
CA MET A 212 -7.19 -2.30 -1.50
C MET A 212 -6.51 -1.77 -2.76
N TYR A 213 -7.27 -1.06 -3.59
CA TYR A 213 -6.79 -0.67 -4.92
C TYR A 213 -5.77 0.45 -4.88
N VAL A 214 -5.76 1.30 -3.83
CA VAL A 214 -4.71 2.31 -3.66
C VAL A 214 -3.31 1.70 -3.47
N VAL A 215 -3.24 0.45 -3.03
CA VAL A 215 -1.98 -0.31 -2.91
C VAL A 215 -1.74 -1.16 -4.14
N PHE A 216 -2.79 -1.85 -4.59
CA PHE A 216 -2.66 -2.89 -5.62
C PHE A 216 -2.38 -2.31 -7.01
N ILE A 217 -3.05 -1.21 -7.39
CA ILE A 217 -2.85 -0.60 -8.71
C ILE A 217 -1.41 -0.09 -8.87
N PRO A 218 -0.84 0.74 -7.98
CA PRO A 218 0.56 1.15 -8.09
C PRO A 218 1.54 -0.04 -8.11
N ALA A 219 1.30 -1.04 -7.26
CA ALA A 219 2.15 -2.22 -7.20
C ALA A 219 2.17 -2.98 -8.54
N MET A 220 1.02 -3.13 -9.18
CA MET A 220 0.93 -3.76 -10.51
C MET A 220 1.68 -2.97 -11.57
N PHE A 221 1.45 -1.66 -11.65
CA PHE A 221 2.10 -0.81 -12.65
C PHE A 221 3.62 -0.76 -12.45
N LEU A 222 4.09 -0.62 -11.21
CA LEU A 222 5.52 -0.67 -10.90
C LEU A 222 6.14 -2.04 -11.22
N SER A 223 5.39 -3.11 -11.06
CA SER A 223 5.85 -4.47 -11.40
C SER A 223 6.11 -4.65 -12.90
N VAL A 224 5.53 -3.82 -13.76
CA VAL A 224 5.89 -3.80 -15.20
C VAL A 224 7.32 -3.32 -15.38
N ARG A 225 7.77 -2.37 -14.57
CA ARG A 225 9.14 -1.83 -14.60
C ARG A 225 10.11 -2.66 -13.76
N PHE A 226 9.64 -3.20 -12.65
CA PHE A 226 10.40 -3.99 -11.69
C PHE A 226 9.71 -5.35 -11.48
N PRO A 227 9.84 -6.31 -12.41
CA PRO A 227 9.11 -7.59 -12.36
C PRO A 227 9.33 -8.38 -11.08
N TRP A 228 10.50 -8.28 -10.46
CA TRP A 228 10.82 -8.91 -9.18
C TRP A 228 9.96 -8.38 -8.02
N PHE A 229 9.48 -7.14 -8.12
CA PHE A 229 8.60 -6.54 -7.12
C PHE A 229 7.27 -7.27 -7.00
N LEU A 230 6.73 -7.76 -8.13
CA LEU A 230 5.53 -8.59 -8.12
C LEU A 230 5.70 -9.87 -7.28
N ILE A 231 6.89 -10.50 -7.37
CA ILE A 231 7.20 -11.70 -6.59
C ILE A 231 7.16 -11.37 -5.09
N VAL A 232 7.79 -10.26 -4.69
CA VAL A 232 7.78 -9.80 -3.29
C VAL A 232 6.35 -9.53 -2.80
N VAL A 233 5.55 -8.83 -3.61
CA VAL A 233 4.14 -8.54 -3.32
C VAL A 233 3.34 -9.82 -3.12
N VAL A 234 3.42 -10.74 -4.07
CA VAL A 234 2.67 -12.01 -4.03
C VAL A 234 3.07 -12.85 -2.82
N LEU A 235 4.36 -12.99 -2.55
CA LEU A 235 4.85 -13.78 -1.42
C LEU A 235 4.40 -13.20 -0.08
N LEU A 236 4.43 -11.86 0.08
CA LEU A 236 3.99 -11.25 1.32
C LEU A 236 2.47 -11.39 1.52
N PHE A 237 1.65 -11.16 0.48
CA PHE A 237 0.21 -11.39 0.56
C PHE A 237 -0.11 -12.83 0.93
N TRP A 238 0.60 -13.78 0.33
CA TRP A 238 0.43 -15.19 0.60
C TRP A 238 0.80 -15.53 2.06
N LEU A 239 1.97 -15.03 2.52
CA LEU A 239 2.44 -15.21 3.88
C LEU A 239 1.43 -14.66 4.91
N LEU A 240 0.99 -13.41 4.74
CA LEU A 240 0.02 -12.76 5.63
C LEU A 240 -1.30 -13.52 5.68
N ARG A 241 -1.77 -13.99 4.53
CA ARG A 241 -3.02 -14.75 4.44
C ARG A 241 -2.96 -16.06 5.20
N TYR A 242 -1.86 -16.81 5.06
CA TYR A 242 -1.66 -18.06 5.79
C TYR A 242 -1.40 -17.82 7.27
N PHE A 243 -0.65 -16.77 7.61
CA PHE A 243 -0.43 -16.37 8.99
C PHE A 243 -1.76 -16.13 9.72
N HIS A 244 -2.65 -15.30 9.18
CA HIS A 244 -3.94 -15.04 9.79
C HIS A 244 -4.80 -16.31 9.93
N TYR A 245 -4.73 -17.20 8.95
CA TYR A 245 -5.45 -18.48 9.03
C TYR A 245 -4.93 -19.34 10.18
N PHE A 246 -3.63 -19.56 10.27
CA PHE A 246 -3.06 -20.46 11.27
C PHE A 246 -3.00 -19.87 12.67
N ARG A 247 -2.86 -18.55 12.81
CA ARG A 247 -2.78 -17.89 14.12
C ARG A 247 -4.13 -17.46 14.68
N ASN A 248 -4.99 -16.90 13.85
CA ASN A 248 -6.27 -16.34 14.29
C ASN A 248 -7.45 -17.23 13.93
N GLY A 249 -7.20 -18.30 13.18
CA GLY A 249 -8.28 -19.15 12.64
C GLY A 249 -9.17 -18.41 11.63
N GLU A 250 -8.78 -17.23 11.24
CA GLU A 250 -9.56 -16.40 10.32
C GLU A 250 -9.05 -16.56 8.90
N VAL A 251 -9.93 -17.01 8.02
CA VAL A 251 -9.72 -16.79 6.61
C VAL A 251 -10.04 -15.33 6.37
N LYS A 252 -9.04 -14.46 6.52
CA LYS A 252 -9.16 -13.12 5.93
C LYS A 252 -8.98 -13.32 4.42
N PRO A 253 -10.04 -13.27 3.63
CA PRO A 253 -9.84 -13.13 2.20
C PRO A 253 -9.02 -11.86 2.04
N SER A 254 -8.00 -11.90 1.19
CA SER A 254 -7.20 -10.72 0.83
C SER A 254 -8.08 -9.54 0.43
N PHE A 255 -9.33 -9.80 0.14
CA PHE A 255 -10.38 -8.88 -0.22
C PHE A 255 -11.69 -9.39 0.38
N LYS A 256 -11.88 -9.17 1.68
CA LYS A 256 -13.19 -9.42 2.26
C LYS A 256 -14.13 -8.31 1.81
N VAL A 257 -14.55 -8.39 0.57
CA VAL A 257 -15.80 -7.75 0.17
C VAL A 257 -16.85 -8.42 1.03
N VAL A 258 -17.39 -7.71 2.01
CA VAL A 258 -18.58 -8.13 2.71
C VAL A 258 -19.65 -8.19 1.62
N LEU A 259 -19.93 -9.39 1.15
CA LEU A 259 -21.08 -9.60 0.29
C LEU A 259 -22.29 -9.07 1.07
N PRO A 260 -23.22 -8.36 0.45
CA PRO A 260 -24.51 -8.05 1.07
C PRO A 260 -25.00 -9.38 1.59
N ASP A 261 -25.51 -9.41 2.84
CA ASP A 261 -25.96 -10.64 3.48
C ASP A 261 -26.67 -11.45 2.41
N GLU A 262 -25.91 -12.44 1.92
CA GLU A 262 -26.51 -13.33 1.00
C GLU A 262 -27.65 -13.93 1.78
N ILE A 263 -28.85 -13.21 1.59
CA ILE A 263 -29.91 -14.05 1.20
C ILE A 263 -29.71 -15.39 1.94
N LYS A 264 -29.93 -15.29 3.24
CA LYS A 264 -30.26 -16.48 4.00
C LYS A 264 -31.47 -17.07 3.28
N ARG A 265 -31.18 -17.86 2.23
CA ARG A 265 -32.13 -18.79 1.66
C ARG A 265 -32.28 -19.98 2.57
#